data_b3cc0cd556b16fdb9ddbd00ce2964bfb
#
_entry.id   b3cc0cd556b16fdb9ddbd00ce2964bfb
#
_cell.length_a   1.000
_cell.length_b   1.000
_cell.length_c   1.000
_cell.angle_alpha   90.00
_cell.angle_beta   90.00
_cell.angle_gamma   90.00
#
_symmetry.space_group_name_H-M   'P 1'
#
loop_
_entity.id
_entity.type
_entity.pdbx_description
1 polymer ?
#
loop_
_entity_poly.entity_id
_entity_poly.type
_entity_poly.pdbx_seq_one_letter_code
_entity_poly.pdbx_strand_id
1 'polypeptide(L)'
;MQRPHPILSPDRIAPSIPCSRPDASTLEATALIDGEVDMAYALITGASSGIGRELASLFAANGYDIVITARNQERLNTVQTALKQQYQVRVVVFAADLSEPDAPQRLHDFTTSHGISIEYLVNNAGFADWTGYLDADWSRQQKMMRLNMEALAELTYRYGRDMRRAGHGRILNISSVASMMAGPYMAVYFASKAFVRSLSEAVAYELRDTGVTVTCVCPGPTTTGFAKAANMHGRNFFTMTRPVSARQLAAYAYRRMMRGTTLAYHGPLTRAGALAERLLPRAATRRLAAFMNGGEPNTRSVSATPQAHPERSAQD
;
A
#
# COMPACT_ATOMS: atom_id res chain seq x y z
N MET A 1 -52.98 6.57 -21.02
CA MET A 1 -52.25 5.41 -21.56
C MET A 1 -50.78 5.77 -21.70
N GLN A 2 -49.98 5.53 -20.68
CA GLN A 2 -48.53 5.73 -20.66
C GLN A 2 -47.85 4.36 -20.85
N ARG A 3 -46.93 4.26 -21.83
CA ARG A 3 -46.16 3.04 -22.09
C ARG A 3 -45.06 2.91 -21.07
N PRO A 4 -44.73 1.71 -20.58
CA PRO A 4 -43.62 1.49 -19.65
C PRO A 4 -42.27 1.52 -20.37
N HIS A 5 -41.24 2.14 -19.73
CA HIS A 5 -39.86 2.12 -20.15
C HIS A 5 -39.23 0.74 -19.88
N PRO A 6 -38.37 0.24 -20.77
CA PRO A 6 -37.70 -1.03 -20.57
C PRO A 6 -36.59 -0.92 -19.51
N ILE A 7 -36.54 -1.92 -18.64
CA ILE A 7 -35.50 -2.15 -17.63
C ILE A 7 -34.23 -2.57 -18.34
N LEU A 8 -33.16 -1.79 -18.20
CA LEU A 8 -31.84 -2.12 -18.73
C LEU A 8 -31.15 -3.15 -17.84
N SER A 9 -30.75 -4.27 -18.45
CA SER A 9 -29.96 -5.36 -17.85
C SER A 9 -28.57 -4.88 -17.42
N PRO A 10 -27.97 -5.46 -16.35
CA PRO A 10 -26.69 -5.01 -15.78
C PRO A 10 -25.42 -5.52 -16.46
N ASP A 11 -25.50 -6.15 -17.64
CA ASP A 11 -24.36 -6.77 -18.34
C ASP A 11 -23.94 -6.04 -19.63
N ARG A 12 -23.56 -4.77 -19.51
CA ARG A 12 -22.70 -4.16 -20.51
C ARG A 12 -21.38 -3.73 -19.88
N ILE A 13 -20.37 -4.57 -20.09
CA ILE A 13 -18.96 -4.23 -19.98
C ILE A 13 -18.75 -2.99 -20.86
N ALA A 14 -18.38 -1.87 -20.24
CA ALA A 14 -18.02 -0.66 -20.96
C ALA A 14 -16.83 -0.98 -21.89
N PRO A 15 -16.80 -0.46 -23.13
CA PRO A 15 -15.70 -0.71 -24.04
C PRO A 15 -14.40 -0.21 -23.43
N SER A 16 -13.38 -1.06 -23.49
CA SER A 16 -11.98 -0.72 -23.24
C SER A 16 -11.64 0.49 -24.11
N ILE A 17 -11.24 1.61 -23.46
CA ILE A 17 -10.61 2.73 -24.17
C ILE A 17 -9.33 2.14 -24.77
N PRO A 18 -9.18 2.10 -26.10
CA PRO A 18 -7.95 1.62 -26.69
C PRO A 18 -6.85 2.63 -26.33
N CYS A 19 -5.89 2.22 -25.52
CA CYS A 19 -4.58 2.84 -25.49
C CYS A 19 -3.95 2.49 -26.83
N SER A 20 -4.08 3.39 -27.81
CA SER A 20 -3.46 3.24 -29.11
C SER A 20 -1.94 3.24 -28.90
N ARG A 21 -1.33 2.06 -28.98
CA ARG A 21 0.10 1.95 -29.22
C ARG A 21 0.39 2.68 -30.54
N PRO A 22 1.44 3.49 -30.61
CA PRO A 22 1.94 3.92 -31.91
C PRO A 22 2.34 2.66 -32.70
N ASP A 23 1.92 2.60 -33.96
CA ASP A 23 2.15 1.47 -34.85
C ASP A 23 3.65 1.23 -35.03
N ALA A 24 4.09 -0.03 -35.15
CA ALA A 24 5.50 -0.40 -35.27
C ALA A 24 6.19 0.29 -36.48
N SER A 25 5.43 0.64 -37.50
CA SER A 25 5.90 1.41 -38.65
C SER A 25 6.22 2.88 -38.33
N THR A 26 5.63 3.43 -37.28
CA THR A 26 5.91 4.80 -36.81
C THR A 26 7.16 4.84 -35.92
N LEU A 27 7.51 3.71 -35.30
CA LEU A 27 8.71 3.58 -34.47
C LEU A 27 10.01 3.55 -35.29
N GLU A 28 9.98 3.03 -36.51
CA GLU A 28 11.17 3.03 -37.38
C GLU A 28 11.47 4.41 -38.03
N ALA A 29 10.46 5.26 -38.18
CA ALA A 29 10.65 6.62 -38.70
C ALA A 29 11.13 7.65 -37.64
N THR A 30 10.99 7.33 -36.35
CA THR A 30 11.37 8.22 -35.24
C THR A 30 12.74 7.88 -34.67
N ALA A 31 13.38 6.79 -35.13
CA ALA A 31 14.69 6.33 -34.67
C ALA A 31 15.90 7.19 -35.09
N LEU A 32 15.67 8.37 -35.66
CA LEU A 32 16.70 9.30 -36.09
C LEU A 32 16.69 10.66 -35.33
N ILE A 33 15.98 10.77 -34.23
CA ILE A 33 16.09 11.90 -33.35
C ILE A 33 16.51 11.33 -31.99
N ASP A 34 17.76 11.54 -31.60
CA ASP A 34 18.30 11.27 -30.25
C ASP A 34 17.52 12.05 -29.20
N GLY A 35 16.38 11.49 -28.80
CA GLY A 35 15.56 11.90 -27.68
C GLY A 35 15.09 10.60 -27.03
N GLU A 36 15.77 10.14 -25.96
CA GLU A 36 15.20 9.12 -25.09
C GLU A 36 13.79 9.58 -24.71
N VAL A 37 12.77 8.86 -25.17
CA VAL A 37 11.40 9.04 -24.68
C VAL A 37 11.48 8.79 -23.19
N ASP A 38 11.31 9.81 -22.38
CA ASP A 38 11.34 9.71 -20.91
C ASP A 38 10.17 8.83 -20.47
N MET A 39 10.48 7.51 -20.32
CA MET A 39 9.47 6.49 -20.01
C MET A 39 9.01 6.69 -18.57
N ALA A 40 7.72 6.87 -18.40
CA ALA A 40 7.11 7.02 -17.09
C ALA A 40 7.36 5.81 -16.20
N TYR A 41 7.93 6.04 -15.02
CA TYR A 41 8.18 4.97 -14.05
C TYR A 41 7.10 4.89 -12.98
N ALA A 42 6.81 3.65 -12.59
CA ALA A 42 6.05 3.36 -11.38
C ALA A 42 6.99 2.90 -10.25
N LEU A 43 6.98 3.58 -9.12
CA LEU A 43 7.69 3.18 -7.91
C LEU A 43 6.75 2.42 -6.97
N ILE A 44 7.10 1.17 -6.64
CA ILE A 44 6.28 0.32 -5.77
C ILE A 44 7.06 -0.07 -4.53
N THR A 45 6.58 0.35 -3.35
CA THR A 45 7.15 -0.05 -2.07
C THR A 45 6.53 -1.36 -1.56
N GLY A 46 7.34 -2.20 -0.90
CA GLY A 46 6.90 -3.52 -0.45
C GLY A 46 6.64 -4.51 -1.60
N ALA A 47 7.35 -4.37 -2.71
CA ALA A 47 7.11 -5.12 -3.95
C ALA A 47 7.60 -6.57 -3.93
N SER A 48 8.29 -7.02 -2.88
CA SER A 48 8.83 -8.39 -2.80
C SER A 48 7.78 -9.49 -2.66
N SER A 49 6.52 -9.15 -2.34
CA SER A 49 5.44 -10.13 -2.14
C SER A 49 4.06 -9.49 -2.13
N GLY A 50 3.01 -10.32 -2.09
CA GLY A 50 1.63 -9.91 -1.83
C GLY A 50 1.11 -8.84 -2.80
N ILE A 51 0.44 -7.83 -2.25
CA ILE A 51 -0.21 -6.77 -3.03
C ILE A 51 0.80 -5.96 -3.84
N GLY A 52 1.97 -5.63 -3.26
CA GLY A 52 3.01 -4.85 -3.95
C GLY A 52 3.55 -5.57 -5.17
N ARG A 53 3.81 -6.89 -5.09
CA ARG A 53 4.24 -7.70 -6.24
C ARG A 53 3.18 -7.73 -7.34
N GLU A 54 1.92 -7.92 -6.97
CA GLU A 54 0.82 -7.94 -7.95
C GLU A 54 0.60 -6.56 -8.60
N LEU A 55 0.80 -5.45 -7.86
CA LEU A 55 0.78 -4.09 -8.41
C LEU A 55 1.96 -3.88 -9.38
N ALA A 56 3.17 -4.30 -9.02
CA ALA A 56 4.33 -4.25 -9.92
C ALA A 56 4.05 -5.01 -11.23
N SER A 57 3.46 -6.20 -11.15
CA SER A 57 3.04 -6.97 -12.33
C SER A 57 2.00 -6.24 -13.19
N LEU A 58 1.06 -5.53 -12.57
CA LEU A 58 0.04 -4.78 -13.30
C LEU A 58 0.62 -3.56 -14.03
N PHE A 59 1.53 -2.82 -13.40
CA PHE A 59 2.22 -1.72 -14.06
C PHE A 59 3.07 -2.23 -15.24
N ALA A 60 3.85 -3.31 -15.03
CA ALA A 60 4.63 -3.94 -16.08
C ALA A 60 3.77 -4.41 -17.27
N ALA A 61 2.64 -5.07 -16.98
CA ALA A 61 1.70 -5.54 -17.99
C ALA A 61 1.05 -4.40 -18.80
N ASN A 62 1.05 -3.17 -18.28
CA ASN A 62 0.59 -1.97 -18.98
C ASN A 62 1.74 -1.17 -19.60
N GLY A 63 2.96 -1.73 -19.67
CA GLY A 63 4.10 -1.17 -20.40
C GLY A 63 4.87 -0.09 -19.62
N TYR A 64 4.65 0.08 -18.32
CA TYR A 64 5.42 1.01 -17.50
C TYR A 64 6.74 0.41 -17.05
N ASP A 65 7.79 1.21 -17.05
CA ASP A 65 9.02 0.88 -16.37
C ASP A 65 8.84 0.98 -14.85
N ILE A 66 9.59 0.21 -14.07
CA ILE A 66 9.28 0.01 -12.66
C ILE A 66 10.51 0.18 -11.79
N VAL A 67 10.35 0.88 -10.67
CA VAL A 67 11.26 0.82 -9.51
C VAL A 67 10.58 0.00 -8.42
N ILE A 68 11.23 -1.04 -7.94
CA ILE A 68 10.75 -1.88 -6.84
C ILE A 68 11.64 -1.78 -5.62
N THR A 69 11.04 -1.58 -4.46
CA THR A 69 11.77 -1.52 -3.19
C THR A 69 11.16 -2.39 -2.10
N ALA A 70 12.01 -3.06 -1.36
CA ALA A 70 11.73 -3.81 -0.13
C ALA A 70 13.07 -4.15 0.55
N ARG A 71 13.02 -4.77 1.74
CA ARG A 71 14.23 -5.12 2.51
C ARG A 71 15.03 -6.29 1.93
N ASN A 72 14.35 -7.28 1.35
CA ASN A 72 14.99 -8.52 0.89
C ASN A 72 15.38 -8.40 -0.58
N GLN A 73 16.70 -8.22 -0.83
CA GLN A 73 17.29 -8.08 -2.16
C GLN A 73 17.03 -9.31 -3.04
N GLU A 74 17.16 -10.52 -2.52
CA GLU A 74 17.01 -11.76 -3.30
C GLU A 74 15.56 -11.91 -3.84
N ARG A 75 14.58 -11.62 -2.97
CA ARG A 75 13.18 -11.64 -3.39
C ARG A 75 12.88 -10.56 -4.41
N LEU A 76 13.48 -9.38 -4.29
CA LEU A 76 13.35 -8.32 -5.29
C LEU A 76 13.97 -8.75 -6.62
N ASN A 77 15.16 -9.38 -6.61
CA ASN A 77 15.81 -9.91 -7.81
C ASN A 77 14.94 -10.98 -8.50
N THR A 78 14.30 -11.87 -7.72
CA THR A 78 13.35 -12.84 -8.25
C THR A 78 12.16 -12.17 -8.96
N VAL A 79 11.57 -11.13 -8.33
CA VAL A 79 10.48 -10.36 -8.92
C VAL A 79 10.96 -9.61 -10.16
N GLN A 80 12.13 -8.98 -10.12
CA GLN A 80 12.74 -8.28 -11.25
C GLN A 80 12.89 -9.21 -12.47
N THR A 81 13.49 -10.38 -12.26
CA THR A 81 13.72 -11.36 -13.33
C THR A 81 12.39 -11.79 -13.97
N ALA A 82 11.39 -12.14 -13.14
CA ALA A 82 10.08 -12.55 -13.63
C ALA A 82 9.39 -11.45 -14.45
N LEU A 83 9.43 -10.18 -13.96
CA LEU A 83 8.80 -9.06 -14.64
C LEU A 83 9.48 -8.73 -15.98
N LYS A 84 10.83 -8.70 -16.01
CA LYS A 84 11.59 -8.47 -17.24
C LYS A 84 11.32 -9.53 -18.28
N GLN A 85 11.30 -10.81 -17.89
CA GLN A 85 11.02 -11.93 -18.80
C GLN A 85 9.60 -11.89 -19.37
N GLN A 86 8.63 -11.53 -18.54
CA GLN A 86 7.23 -11.59 -18.93
C GLN A 86 6.73 -10.36 -19.71
N TYR A 87 7.26 -9.16 -19.41
CA TYR A 87 6.66 -7.91 -19.91
C TYR A 87 7.62 -7.02 -20.71
N GLN A 88 8.91 -7.37 -20.81
CA GLN A 88 9.93 -6.63 -21.55
C GLN A 88 10.05 -5.14 -21.15
N VAL A 89 9.88 -4.84 -19.85
CA VAL A 89 10.03 -3.49 -19.27
C VAL A 89 11.32 -3.38 -18.48
N ARG A 90 11.79 -2.15 -18.28
CA ARG A 90 12.91 -1.90 -17.36
C ARG A 90 12.41 -2.06 -15.91
N VAL A 91 13.16 -2.81 -15.10
CA VAL A 91 12.86 -3.00 -13.68
C VAL A 91 14.12 -2.69 -12.89
N VAL A 92 14.04 -1.63 -12.11
CA VAL A 92 15.13 -1.17 -11.24
C VAL A 92 14.84 -1.65 -9.81
N VAL A 93 15.86 -2.17 -9.14
CA VAL A 93 15.75 -2.65 -7.75
C VAL A 93 16.50 -1.69 -6.82
N PHE A 94 15.83 -1.23 -5.79
CA PHE A 94 16.40 -0.49 -4.68
C PHE A 94 16.07 -1.21 -3.38
N ALA A 95 17.00 -2.02 -2.85
CA ALA A 95 16.78 -2.72 -1.59
C ALA A 95 17.07 -1.80 -0.40
N ALA A 96 16.04 -1.58 0.43
CA ALA A 96 16.15 -0.76 1.65
C ALA A 96 15.11 -1.15 2.68
N ASP A 97 15.43 -0.97 3.96
CA ASP A 97 14.44 -0.91 5.02
C ASP A 97 13.92 0.53 5.14
N LEU A 98 12.73 0.77 4.59
CA LEU A 98 12.10 2.09 4.64
C LEU A 98 11.68 2.52 6.06
N SER A 99 11.87 1.68 7.10
CA SER A 99 11.74 2.11 8.49
C SER A 99 12.98 2.81 9.04
N GLU A 100 14.10 2.80 8.30
CA GLU A 100 15.27 3.60 8.63
C GLU A 100 15.01 5.08 8.26
N PRO A 101 15.40 6.03 9.14
CA PRO A 101 14.98 7.44 9.01
C PRO A 101 15.33 8.10 7.67
N ASP A 102 16.50 7.79 7.11
CA ASP A 102 17.02 8.37 5.87
C ASP A 102 16.67 7.57 4.60
N ALA A 103 16.06 6.39 4.74
CA ALA A 103 15.79 5.50 3.61
C ALA A 103 14.83 6.07 2.56
N PRO A 104 13.75 6.79 2.92
CA PRO A 104 12.88 7.45 1.94
C PRO A 104 13.62 8.53 1.15
N GLN A 105 14.49 9.32 1.80
CA GLN A 105 15.33 10.31 1.12
C GLN A 105 16.30 9.64 0.17
N ARG A 106 17.06 8.63 0.61
CA ARG A 106 17.99 7.89 -0.24
C ARG A 106 17.33 7.29 -1.47
N LEU A 107 16.09 6.77 -1.33
CA LEU A 107 15.33 6.26 -2.47
C LEU A 107 14.99 7.36 -3.47
N HIS A 108 14.58 8.52 -2.98
CA HIS A 108 14.28 9.68 -3.83
C HIS A 108 15.56 10.20 -4.53
N ASP A 109 16.65 10.35 -3.79
CA ASP A 109 17.95 10.80 -4.33
C ASP A 109 18.48 9.80 -5.37
N PHE A 110 18.30 8.50 -5.13
CA PHE A 110 18.65 7.46 -6.09
C PHE A 110 17.86 7.61 -7.40
N THR A 111 16.55 7.75 -7.36
CA THR A 111 15.76 7.90 -8.58
C THR A 111 16.12 9.19 -9.32
N THR A 112 16.29 10.30 -8.61
CA THR A 112 16.64 11.61 -9.19
C THR A 112 18.03 11.58 -9.84
N SER A 113 19.05 11.03 -9.16
CA SER A 113 20.42 10.98 -9.68
C SER A 113 20.58 10.06 -10.90
N HIS A 114 19.66 9.13 -11.10
CA HIS A 114 19.61 8.24 -12.28
C HIS A 114 18.67 8.71 -13.38
N GLY A 115 18.11 9.94 -13.28
CA GLY A 115 17.17 10.47 -14.26
C GLY A 115 15.84 9.70 -14.33
N ILE A 116 15.45 9.01 -13.25
CA ILE A 116 14.23 8.21 -13.20
C ILE A 116 13.08 9.10 -12.73
N SER A 117 12.21 9.51 -13.66
CA SER A 117 11.01 10.29 -13.36
C SER A 117 9.87 9.38 -12.87
N ILE A 118 9.43 9.56 -11.62
CA ILE A 118 8.36 8.75 -11.03
C ILE A 118 7.01 9.43 -11.27
N GLU A 119 6.22 8.87 -12.18
CA GLU A 119 4.85 9.32 -12.46
C GLU A 119 3.80 8.61 -11.58
N TYR A 120 4.11 7.38 -11.15
CA TYR A 120 3.21 6.57 -10.31
C TYR A 120 3.91 6.14 -9.03
N LEU A 121 3.48 6.68 -7.88
CA LEU A 121 3.97 6.26 -6.58
C LEU A 121 2.97 5.31 -5.91
N VAL A 122 3.43 4.11 -5.53
CA VAL A 122 2.64 3.13 -4.79
C VAL A 122 3.24 2.89 -3.41
N ASN A 123 2.69 3.53 -2.41
CA ASN A 123 3.00 3.34 -0.99
C ASN A 123 2.22 2.14 -0.45
N ASN A 124 2.79 0.95 -0.59
CA ASN A 124 2.21 -0.31 -0.15
C ASN A 124 2.97 -0.97 1.01
N ALA A 125 4.25 -0.63 1.21
CA ALA A 125 5.03 -1.18 2.32
C ALA A 125 4.37 -0.91 3.67
N GLY A 126 4.33 -1.93 4.52
CA GLY A 126 3.75 -1.81 5.85
C GLY A 126 3.61 -3.17 6.52
N PHE A 127 3.55 -3.17 7.84
CA PHE A 127 3.27 -4.36 8.63
C PHE A 127 2.41 -4.03 9.84
N ALA A 128 2.00 -5.06 10.56
CA ALA A 128 1.25 -4.97 11.79
C ALA A 128 1.89 -5.82 12.89
N ASP A 129 1.41 -5.63 14.10
CA ASP A 129 1.75 -6.44 15.25
C ASP A 129 0.51 -6.66 16.11
N TRP A 130 0.22 -7.93 16.39
CA TRP A 130 -0.93 -8.32 17.21
C TRP A 130 -0.47 -8.62 18.62
N THR A 131 -0.58 -7.62 19.49
CA THR A 131 -0.12 -7.68 20.88
C THR A 131 -0.87 -6.67 21.74
N GLY A 132 -0.94 -6.89 23.07
CA GLY A 132 -1.35 -5.86 24.01
C GLY A 132 -0.40 -4.67 23.94
N TYR A 133 -0.93 -3.45 23.99
CA TYR A 133 -0.10 -2.25 23.77
C TYR A 133 1.04 -2.11 24.79
N LEU A 134 0.78 -2.43 26.04
CA LEU A 134 1.78 -2.36 27.13
C LEU A 134 2.74 -3.56 27.17
N ASP A 135 2.40 -4.66 26.46
CA ASP A 135 3.21 -5.87 26.35
C ASP A 135 4.04 -5.90 25.07
N ALA A 136 3.89 -4.88 24.22
CA ALA A 136 4.54 -4.83 22.93
C ALA A 136 6.04 -4.52 23.02
N ASP A 137 6.85 -5.14 22.18
CA ASP A 137 8.22 -4.67 21.93
C ASP A 137 8.18 -3.25 21.32
N TRP A 138 8.64 -2.27 22.09
CA TRP A 138 8.60 -0.88 21.68
C TRP A 138 9.40 -0.62 20.39
N SER A 139 10.54 -1.29 20.22
CA SER A 139 11.35 -1.13 18.99
C SER A 139 10.58 -1.54 17.73
N ARG A 140 9.78 -2.60 17.83
CA ARG A 140 8.90 -3.06 16.75
C ARG A 140 7.75 -2.07 16.50
N GLN A 141 7.18 -1.47 17.53
CA GLN A 141 6.16 -0.44 17.38
C GLN A 141 6.72 0.83 16.71
N GLN A 142 7.93 1.26 17.11
CA GLN A 142 8.61 2.37 16.46
C GLN A 142 8.87 2.10 14.97
N LYS A 143 9.41 0.92 14.62
CA LYS A 143 9.60 0.53 13.21
C LYS A 143 8.29 0.52 12.44
N MET A 144 7.19 0.10 13.07
CA MET A 144 5.87 0.13 12.44
C MET A 144 5.41 1.56 12.17
N MET A 145 5.57 2.49 13.11
CA MET A 145 5.25 3.91 12.92
C MET A 145 6.09 4.52 11.81
N ARG A 146 7.40 4.31 11.84
CA ARG A 146 8.31 4.81 10.80
C ARG A 146 7.93 4.30 9.41
N LEU A 147 7.71 2.99 9.25
CA LEU A 147 7.36 2.43 7.94
C LEU A 147 5.96 2.83 7.47
N ASN A 148 4.95 2.65 8.35
CA ASN A 148 3.56 2.81 7.95
C ASN A 148 3.12 4.28 7.85
N MET A 149 3.80 5.20 8.54
CA MET A 149 3.43 6.63 8.58
C MET A 149 4.53 7.52 8.03
N GLU A 150 5.70 7.58 8.65
CA GLU A 150 6.75 8.54 8.31
C GLU A 150 7.28 8.32 6.89
N ALA A 151 7.69 7.11 6.54
CA ALA A 151 8.19 6.79 5.21
C ALA A 151 7.14 7.04 4.11
N LEU A 152 5.89 6.62 4.35
CA LEU A 152 4.79 6.88 3.41
C LEU A 152 4.55 8.38 3.22
N ALA A 153 4.53 9.15 4.32
CA ALA A 153 4.32 10.59 4.29
C ALA A 153 5.47 11.30 3.56
N GLU A 154 6.71 10.91 3.84
CA GLU A 154 7.90 11.50 3.21
C GLU A 154 7.98 11.19 1.72
N LEU A 155 7.74 9.93 1.30
CA LEU A 155 7.69 9.59 -0.13
C LEU A 155 6.56 10.34 -0.84
N THR A 156 5.37 10.44 -0.21
CA THR A 156 4.25 11.22 -0.74
C THR A 156 4.65 12.70 -0.90
N TYR A 157 5.36 13.28 0.07
CA TYR A 157 5.83 14.66 0.03
C TYR A 157 6.85 14.88 -1.08
N ARG A 158 7.90 14.04 -1.17
CA ARG A 158 9.00 14.22 -2.13
C ARG A 158 8.50 14.03 -3.56
N TYR A 159 7.96 12.87 -3.89
CA TYR A 159 7.46 12.59 -5.24
C TYR A 159 6.22 13.42 -5.59
N GLY A 160 5.35 13.73 -4.63
CA GLY A 160 4.22 14.62 -4.86
C GLY A 160 4.65 16.04 -5.27
N ARG A 161 5.77 16.54 -4.74
CA ARG A 161 6.37 17.83 -5.18
C ARG A 161 6.90 17.74 -6.60
N ASP A 162 7.54 16.65 -6.97
CA ASP A 162 8.06 16.47 -8.33
C ASP A 162 6.91 16.33 -9.33
N MET A 163 5.92 15.51 -9.03
CA MET A 163 4.70 15.39 -9.84
C MET A 163 3.95 16.72 -9.99
N ARG A 164 3.84 17.51 -8.91
CA ARG A 164 3.21 18.83 -8.97
C ARG A 164 3.98 19.78 -9.88
N ARG A 165 5.32 19.76 -9.88
CA ARG A 165 6.14 20.52 -10.81
C ARG A 165 5.98 20.08 -12.26
N ALA A 166 5.84 18.77 -12.47
CA ALA A 166 5.58 18.18 -13.78
C ALA A 166 4.14 18.44 -14.28
N GLY A 167 3.20 18.82 -13.40
CA GLY A 167 1.80 19.01 -13.75
C GLY A 167 0.99 17.72 -13.91
N HIS A 168 1.56 16.57 -13.61
CA HIS A 168 0.89 15.26 -13.66
C HIS A 168 1.52 14.28 -12.68
N GLY A 169 0.75 13.25 -12.31
CA GLY A 169 1.23 12.15 -11.47
C GLY A 169 0.10 11.50 -10.67
N ARG A 170 0.36 10.32 -10.15
CA ARG A 170 -0.62 9.56 -9.37
C ARG A 170 0.04 8.91 -8.17
N ILE A 171 -0.58 9.06 -7.00
CA ILE A 171 -0.13 8.47 -5.75
C ILE A 171 -1.19 7.48 -5.26
N LEU A 172 -0.78 6.25 -4.94
CA LEU A 172 -1.60 5.22 -4.34
C LEU A 172 -1.08 4.89 -2.94
N ASN A 173 -1.89 5.15 -1.93
CA ASN A 173 -1.60 4.82 -0.54
C ASN A 173 -2.46 3.63 -0.09
N ILE A 174 -1.83 2.53 0.34
CA ILE A 174 -2.53 1.35 0.86
C ILE A 174 -2.77 1.52 2.37
N SER A 175 -4.00 1.89 2.70
CA SER A 175 -4.50 1.91 4.08
C SER A 175 -5.08 0.54 4.49
N SER A 176 -6.21 0.51 5.20
CA SER A 176 -6.91 -0.71 5.66
C SER A 176 -8.31 -0.34 6.15
N VAL A 177 -9.20 -1.33 6.29
CA VAL A 177 -10.41 -1.23 7.13
C VAL A 177 -10.09 -0.85 8.58
N ALA A 178 -8.88 -1.16 9.05
CA ALA A 178 -8.37 -0.74 10.36
C ALA A 178 -8.32 0.80 10.52
N SER A 179 -8.37 1.56 9.43
CA SER A 179 -8.40 3.03 9.47
C SER A 179 -9.72 3.63 9.99
N MET A 180 -10.75 2.79 10.13
CA MET A 180 -12.11 3.24 10.42
C MET A 180 -12.40 3.33 11.94
N MET A 181 -11.66 2.63 12.79
CA MET A 181 -11.98 2.53 14.20
C MET A 181 -10.72 2.30 15.05
N ALA A 182 -10.85 2.47 16.37
CA ALA A 182 -9.80 2.07 17.30
C ALA A 182 -9.72 0.54 17.39
N GLY A 183 -8.51 -0.03 17.29
CA GLY A 183 -8.29 -1.48 17.27
C GLY A 183 -7.51 -1.98 18.48
N PRO A 184 -8.19 -2.44 19.57
CA PRO A 184 -7.50 -3.11 20.67
C PRO A 184 -6.63 -4.27 20.16
N TYR A 185 -5.52 -4.51 20.82
CA TYR A 185 -4.50 -5.52 20.51
C TYR A 185 -3.74 -5.31 19.17
N MET A 186 -4.03 -4.20 18.48
CA MET A 186 -3.33 -3.73 17.28
C MET A 186 -3.31 -2.19 17.24
N ALA A 187 -3.19 -1.54 18.39
CA ALA A 187 -3.44 -0.10 18.57
C ALA A 187 -2.62 0.77 17.60
N VAL A 188 -1.31 0.57 17.52
CA VAL A 188 -0.41 1.34 16.65
C VAL A 188 -0.73 1.09 15.17
N TYR A 189 -1.04 -0.14 14.79
CA TYR A 189 -1.41 -0.45 13.41
C TYR A 189 -2.67 0.29 12.97
N PHE A 190 -3.75 0.22 13.78
CA PHE A 190 -5.01 0.91 13.46
C PHE A 190 -4.81 2.43 13.41
N ALA A 191 -4.06 3.00 14.36
CA ALA A 191 -3.70 4.41 14.36
C ALA A 191 -2.90 4.79 13.11
N SER A 192 -1.92 3.96 12.71
CA SER A 192 -1.12 4.22 11.51
C SER A 192 -1.97 4.21 10.23
N LYS A 193 -2.95 3.30 10.13
CA LYS A 193 -3.83 3.24 8.97
C LYS A 193 -4.87 4.37 8.94
N ALA A 194 -5.31 4.86 10.09
CA ALA A 194 -6.11 6.08 10.21
C ALA A 194 -5.32 7.32 9.77
N PHE A 195 -4.05 7.43 10.19
CA PHE A 195 -3.12 8.46 9.70
C PHE A 195 -3.02 8.45 8.17
N VAL A 196 -2.76 7.29 7.56
CA VAL A 196 -2.64 7.17 6.10
C VAL A 196 -3.92 7.62 5.39
N ARG A 197 -5.10 7.23 5.89
CA ARG A 197 -6.37 7.65 5.31
C ARG A 197 -6.53 9.17 5.38
N SER A 198 -6.36 9.75 6.57
CA SER A 198 -6.53 11.19 6.79
C SER A 198 -5.54 12.02 5.96
N LEU A 199 -4.26 11.65 5.96
CA LEU A 199 -3.23 12.30 5.15
C LEU A 199 -3.58 12.25 3.65
N SER A 200 -4.00 11.08 3.17
CA SER A 200 -4.32 10.92 1.73
C SER A 200 -5.50 11.78 1.30
N GLU A 201 -6.55 11.89 2.11
CA GLU A 201 -7.71 12.72 1.82
C GLU A 201 -7.33 14.21 1.81
N ALA A 202 -6.52 14.66 2.78
CA ALA A 202 -6.05 16.04 2.86
C ALA A 202 -5.18 16.41 1.65
N VAL A 203 -4.15 15.61 1.36
CA VAL A 203 -3.22 15.86 0.25
C VAL A 203 -3.94 15.77 -1.11
N ALA A 204 -4.92 14.88 -1.27
CA ALA A 204 -5.75 14.82 -2.48
C ALA A 204 -6.53 16.11 -2.71
N TYR A 205 -7.05 16.72 -1.65
CA TYR A 205 -7.74 18.01 -1.73
C TYR A 205 -6.78 19.14 -2.11
N GLU A 206 -5.59 19.18 -1.50
CA GLU A 206 -4.57 20.22 -1.77
C GLU A 206 -4.05 20.15 -3.22
N LEU A 207 -3.99 18.94 -3.81
CA LEU A 207 -3.48 18.71 -5.16
C LEU A 207 -4.56 18.72 -6.27
N ARG A 208 -5.84 18.99 -5.97
CA ARG A 208 -6.98 18.84 -6.91
C ARG A 208 -6.85 19.57 -8.24
N ASP A 209 -6.15 20.71 -8.25
CA ASP A 209 -6.02 21.56 -9.44
C ASP A 209 -4.61 21.49 -10.07
N THR A 210 -3.80 20.49 -9.70
CA THR A 210 -2.39 20.41 -10.08
C THR A 210 -2.08 19.33 -11.13
N GLY A 211 -3.08 18.59 -11.58
CA GLY A 211 -2.89 17.39 -12.42
C GLY A 211 -2.43 16.15 -11.66
N VAL A 212 -2.19 16.24 -10.35
CA VAL A 212 -1.78 15.13 -9.49
C VAL A 212 -2.97 14.57 -8.72
N THR A 213 -3.10 13.24 -8.66
CA THR A 213 -4.17 12.59 -7.89
C THR A 213 -3.61 11.70 -6.78
N VAL A 214 -4.29 11.70 -5.63
CA VAL A 214 -3.96 10.80 -4.51
C VAL A 214 -5.13 9.87 -4.24
N THR A 215 -4.86 8.58 -4.30
CA THR A 215 -5.83 7.51 -4.05
C THR A 215 -5.47 6.76 -2.76
N CYS A 216 -6.40 6.72 -1.82
CA CYS A 216 -6.30 5.87 -0.63
C CYS A 216 -7.20 4.65 -0.81
N VAL A 217 -6.63 3.46 -0.77
CA VAL A 217 -7.38 2.20 -0.79
C VAL A 217 -7.41 1.61 0.61
N CYS A 218 -8.63 1.28 1.09
CA CYS A 218 -8.87 0.65 2.39
C CYS A 218 -9.33 -0.81 2.17
N PRO A 219 -8.41 -1.78 2.06
CA PRO A 219 -8.77 -3.17 1.91
C PRO A 219 -9.27 -3.80 3.20
N GLY A 220 -10.15 -4.79 3.05
CA GLY A 220 -10.43 -5.80 4.06
C GLY A 220 -9.34 -6.89 4.10
N PRO A 221 -9.59 -8.02 4.78
CA PRO A 221 -8.67 -9.16 4.82
C PRO A 221 -8.28 -9.61 3.42
N THR A 222 -6.97 -9.77 3.21
CA THR A 222 -6.40 -10.14 1.92
C THR A 222 -5.43 -11.30 2.11
N THR A 223 -5.51 -12.32 1.26
CA THR A 223 -4.60 -13.47 1.29
C THR A 223 -3.19 -13.04 0.91
N THR A 224 -2.37 -12.80 1.93
CA THR A 224 -0.96 -12.42 1.83
C THR A 224 -0.22 -13.03 3.02
N GLY A 225 1.10 -12.82 3.13
CA GLY A 225 1.85 -13.16 4.35
C GLY A 225 1.59 -12.25 5.57
N PHE A 226 0.63 -11.33 5.47
CA PHE A 226 0.40 -10.28 6.48
C PHE A 226 0.02 -10.82 7.87
N ALA A 227 -0.96 -11.74 7.96
CA ALA A 227 -1.41 -12.28 9.23
C ALA A 227 -0.27 -13.02 9.96
N LYS A 228 0.56 -13.78 9.21
CA LYS A 228 1.76 -14.45 9.73
C LYS A 228 2.79 -13.44 10.23
N ALA A 229 3.04 -12.38 9.45
CA ALA A 229 4.00 -11.32 9.81
C ALA A 229 3.53 -10.49 11.01
N ALA A 230 2.22 -10.39 11.23
CA ALA A 230 1.59 -9.71 12.37
C ALA A 230 1.46 -10.61 13.62
N ASN A 231 1.97 -11.85 13.60
CA ASN A 231 1.83 -12.85 14.67
C ASN A 231 0.37 -13.15 15.05
N MET A 232 -0.57 -13.02 14.12
CA MET A 232 -1.99 -13.29 14.38
C MET A 232 -2.25 -14.78 14.40
N HIS A 233 -2.83 -15.26 15.50
CA HIS A 233 -3.19 -16.64 15.72
C HIS A 233 -4.66 -16.78 16.11
N GLY A 234 -5.20 -18.01 16.04
CA GLY A 234 -6.55 -18.30 16.48
C GLY A 234 -7.65 -17.67 15.61
N ARG A 235 -8.82 -17.45 16.23
CA ARG A 235 -9.99 -16.88 15.56
C ARG A 235 -9.88 -15.37 15.48
N ASN A 236 -9.73 -14.85 14.28
CA ASN A 236 -9.61 -13.42 14.01
C ASN A 236 -10.30 -13.07 12.69
N PHE A 237 -10.29 -11.79 12.29
CA PHE A 237 -10.98 -11.32 11.09
C PHE A 237 -10.55 -12.05 9.80
N PHE A 238 -9.27 -12.46 9.69
CA PHE A 238 -8.77 -13.21 8.54
C PHE A 238 -9.33 -14.65 8.48
N THR A 239 -9.56 -15.27 9.65
CA THR A 239 -10.11 -16.63 9.72
C THR A 239 -11.64 -16.64 9.72
N MET A 240 -12.28 -15.55 10.11
CA MET A 240 -13.75 -15.41 10.18
C MET A 240 -14.38 -14.98 8.85
N THR A 241 -13.61 -14.45 7.94
CA THR A 241 -14.08 -13.99 6.63
C THR A 241 -13.40 -14.78 5.50
N ARG A 242 -13.85 -14.56 4.27
CA ARG A 242 -13.14 -15.08 3.08
C ARG A 242 -12.22 -13.94 2.55
N PRO A 243 -10.90 -14.01 2.85
CA PRO A 243 -9.97 -12.99 2.36
C PRO A 243 -9.93 -12.99 0.84
N VAL A 244 -9.85 -11.80 0.24
CA VAL A 244 -9.66 -11.67 -1.20
C VAL A 244 -8.21 -11.94 -1.57
N SER A 245 -7.95 -12.38 -2.81
CA SER A 245 -6.58 -12.59 -3.27
C SER A 245 -5.84 -11.25 -3.45
N ALA A 246 -4.51 -11.28 -3.25
CA ALA A 246 -3.65 -10.12 -3.51
C ALA A 246 -3.84 -9.57 -4.95
N ARG A 247 -3.99 -10.47 -5.95
CA ARG A 247 -4.22 -10.12 -7.35
C ARG A 247 -5.53 -9.36 -7.56
N GLN A 248 -6.63 -9.80 -6.96
CA GLN A 248 -7.93 -9.12 -7.06
C GLN A 248 -7.89 -7.73 -6.43
N LEU A 249 -7.25 -7.62 -5.25
CA LEU A 249 -7.09 -6.33 -4.59
C LEU A 249 -6.17 -5.39 -5.37
N ALA A 250 -5.05 -5.87 -5.87
CA ALA A 250 -4.13 -5.09 -6.70
C ALA A 250 -4.84 -4.54 -7.95
N ALA A 251 -5.60 -5.39 -8.66
CA ALA A 251 -6.38 -4.96 -9.82
C ALA A 251 -7.44 -3.90 -9.47
N TYR A 252 -8.07 -4.02 -8.30
CA TYR A 252 -9.00 -2.99 -7.81
C TYR A 252 -8.28 -1.68 -7.50
N ALA A 253 -7.16 -1.74 -6.75
CA ALA A 253 -6.38 -0.57 -6.34
C ALA A 253 -5.82 0.17 -7.57
N TYR A 254 -5.24 -0.55 -8.53
CA TYR A 254 -4.76 -0.01 -9.79
C TYR A 254 -5.87 0.76 -10.54
N ARG A 255 -7.04 0.12 -10.74
CA ARG A 255 -8.17 0.80 -11.41
C ARG A 255 -8.66 2.05 -10.68
N ARG A 256 -8.63 2.06 -9.34
CA ARG A 256 -9.02 3.23 -8.55
C ARG A 256 -7.99 4.36 -8.65
N MET A 257 -6.70 4.03 -8.63
CA MET A 257 -5.62 4.96 -8.86
C MET A 257 -5.70 5.60 -10.25
N MET A 258 -5.89 4.79 -11.30
CA MET A 258 -5.97 5.29 -12.67
C MET A 258 -7.20 6.18 -12.93
N ARG A 259 -8.27 6.02 -12.13
CA ARG A 259 -9.46 6.89 -12.15
C ARG A 259 -9.36 8.13 -11.26
N GLY A 260 -8.27 8.31 -10.52
CA GLY A 260 -8.10 9.42 -9.58
C GLY A 260 -9.09 9.39 -8.41
N THR A 261 -9.57 8.20 -7.99
CA THR A 261 -10.53 8.08 -6.88
C THR A 261 -9.83 8.37 -5.55
N THR A 262 -10.22 9.40 -4.82
CA THR A 262 -9.56 9.80 -3.57
C THR A 262 -9.62 8.73 -2.48
N LEU A 263 -10.80 8.14 -2.22
CA LEU A 263 -10.99 7.13 -1.18
C LEU A 263 -11.77 5.92 -1.72
N ALA A 264 -11.24 4.73 -1.54
CA ALA A 264 -11.82 3.52 -2.10
C ALA A 264 -11.81 2.35 -1.10
N TYR A 265 -12.98 1.77 -0.87
CA TYR A 265 -13.21 0.60 -0.02
C TYR A 265 -13.45 -0.64 -0.87
N HIS A 266 -12.62 -1.67 -0.67
CA HIS A 266 -12.74 -2.90 -1.44
C HIS A 266 -13.74 -3.87 -0.82
N GLY A 267 -14.77 -4.21 -1.61
CA GLY A 267 -15.80 -5.17 -1.23
C GLY A 267 -17.00 -4.57 -0.48
N PRO A 268 -18.15 -5.28 -0.50
CA PRO A 268 -19.39 -4.78 0.08
C PRO A 268 -19.34 -4.67 1.60
N LEU A 269 -18.75 -5.65 2.28
CA LEU A 269 -18.61 -5.64 3.75
C LEU A 269 -17.79 -4.45 4.23
N THR A 270 -16.69 -4.13 3.54
CA THR A 270 -15.84 -2.98 3.87
C THR A 270 -16.59 -1.66 3.67
N ARG A 271 -17.40 -1.54 2.61
CA ARG A 271 -18.24 -0.36 2.37
C ARG A 271 -19.32 -0.20 3.43
N ALA A 272 -19.98 -1.31 3.80
CA ALA A 272 -20.96 -1.29 4.88
C ALA A 272 -20.31 -0.90 6.22
N GLY A 273 -19.10 -1.40 6.52
CA GLY A 273 -18.31 -1.02 7.69
C GLY A 273 -17.96 0.47 7.71
N ALA A 274 -17.59 1.05 6.57
CA ALA A 274 -17.30 2.48 6.43
C ALA A 274 -18.55 3.36 6.68
N LEU A 275 -19.73 2.90 6.32
CA LEU A 275 -20.98 3.58 6.64
C LEU A 275 -21.34 3.42 8.12
N ALA A 276 -21.19 2.20 8.66
CA ALA A 276 -21.49 1.90 10.05
C ALA A 276 -20.59 2.68 11.03
N GLU A 277 -19.31 2.92 10.69
CA GLU A 277 -18.40 3.76 11.46
C GLU A 277 -18.99 5.15 11.77
N ARG A 278 -19.71 5.73 10.82
CA ARG A 278 -20.30 7.06 10.95
C ARG A 278 -21.55 7.10 11.83
N LEU A 279 -22.21 5.95 11.99
CA LEU A 279 -23.50 5.85 12.68
C LEU A 279 -23.40 5.20 14.05
N LEU A 280 -22.40 4.33 14.28
CA LEU A 280 -22.27 3.59 15.52
C LEU A 280 -21.48 4.38 16.58
N PRO A 281 -21.87 4.27 17.87
CA PRO A 281 -21.08 4.82 18.98
C PRO A 281 -19.65 4.24 18.98
N ARG A 282 -18.66 5.07 19.26
CA ARG A 282 -17.24 4.65 19.32
C ARG A 282 -16.97 3.49 20.27
N ALA A 283 -17.73 3.37 21.35
CA ALA A 283 -17.60 2.25 22.29
C ALA A 283 -18.00 0.91 21.63
N ALA A 284 -19.04 0.91 20.79
CA ALA A 284 -19.50 -0.28 20.07
C ALA A 284 -18.50 -0.69 18.97
N THR A 285 -18.00 0.26 18.17
CA THR A 285 -16.99 -0.03 17.13
C THR A 285 -15.69 -0.55 17.72
N ARG A 286 -15.25 -0.03 18.86
CA ARG A 286 -14.07 -0.50 19.58
C ARG A 286 -14.22 -1.94 20.11
N ARG A 287 -15.39 -2.30 20.69
CA ARG A 287 -15.69 -3.67 21.13
C ARG A 287 -15.74 -4.64 19.96
N LEU A 288 -16.36 -4.22 18.85
CA LEU A 288 -16.37 -5.00 17.61
C LEU A 288 -14.95 -5.24 17.08
N ALA A 289 -14.10 -4.20 17.05
CA ALA A 289 -12.71 -4.33 16.62
C ALA A 289 -11.93 -5.29 17.53
N ALA A 290 -12.10 -5.22 18.86
CA ALA A 290 -11.45 -6.17 19.78
C ALA A 290 -11.88 -7.62 19.48
N PHE A 291 -13.15 -7.86 19.25
CA PHE A 291 -13.67 -9.18 18.86
C PHE A 291 -13.11 -9.65 17.51
N MET A 292 -13.08 -8.76 16.51
CA MET A 292 -12.55 -9.06 15.17
C MET A 292 -11.04 -9.33 15.19
N ASN A 293 -10.29 -8.71 16.08
CA ASN A 293 -8.86 -8.97 16.25
C ASN A 293 -8.57 -10.28 17.00
N GLY A 294 -9.59 -11.00 17.46
CA GLY A 294 -9.46 -12.31 18.14
C GLY A 294 -9.38 -12.22 19.67
N GLY A 295 -9.74 -11.04 20.24
CA GLY A 295 -9.64 -10.79 21.69
C GLY A 295 -8.20 -10.64 22.15
N GLU A 296 -7.93 -10.90 23.43
CA GLU A 296 -6.62 -10.75 24.03
C GLU A 296 -5.63 -11.79 23.50
N PRO A 297 -4.44 -11.38 23.03
CA PRO A 297 -3.38 -12.32 22.66
C PRO A 297 -2.99 -13.19 23.85
N ASN A 298 -2.88 -14.49 23.64
CA ASN A 298 -2.44 -15.40 24.69
C ASN A 298 -0.93 -15.22 24.93
N THR A 299 -0.56 -14.40 25.93
CA THR A 299 0.83 -14.06 26.26
C THR A 299 1.60 -15.20 26.94
N ARG A 300 0.97 -16.34 27.22
CA ARG A 300 1.61 -17.46 27.95
C ARG A 300 2.69 -18.23 27.19
N SER A 301 3.04 -17.85 25.96
CA SER A 301 4.05 -18.56 25.15
C SER A 301 5.37 -17.81 24.94
N VAL A 302 5.55 -16.62 25.49
CA VAL A 302 6.86 -15.96 25.52
C VAL A 302 7.49 -16.30 26.85
N SER A 303 8.25 -17.41 26.89
CA SER A 303 9.10 -17.75 28.03
C SER A 303 10.03 -16.59 28.32
N ALA A 304 9.82 -15.94 29.47
CA ALA A 304 10.73 -15.00 30.02
C ALA A 304 12.09 -15.69 30.23
N THR A 305 13.06 -15.36 29.44
CA THR A 305 14.45 -15.54 29.82
C THR A 305 14.70 -14.50 30.93
N PRO A 306 15.01 -14.92 32.16
CA PRO A 306 15.32 -13.96 33.22
C PRO A 306 16.57 -13.18 32.81
N GLN A 307 16.46 -11.89 32.61
CA GLN A 307 17.63 -11.01 32.60
C GLN A 307 18.22 -11.06 33.99
N ALA A 308 19.39 -11.71 34.12
CA ALA A 308 20.21 -11.66 35.33
C ALA A 308 20.58 -10.20 35.56
N HIS A 309 20.09 -9.63 36.64
CA HIS A 309 20.61 -8.38 37.22
C HIS A 309 22.08 -8.62 37.61
N PRO A 310 23.03 -7.82 37.17
CA PRO A 310 24.37 -7.87 37.75
C PRO A 310 24.27 -7.40 39.20
N GLU A 311 24.66 -8.30 40.10
CA GLU A 311 24.84 -8.00 41.54
C GLU A 311 25.79 -6.81 41.71
N ARG A 312 25.35 -5.80 42.43
CA ARG A 312 26.24 -4.76 42.94
C ARG A 312 27.17 -5.44 43.99
N SER A 313 28.41 -5.67 43.61
CA SER A 313 29.46 -5.98 44.57
C SER A 313 29.66 -4.77 45.47
N ALA A 314 29.26 -4.91 46.74
CA ALA A 314 29.78 -4.07 47.79
C ALA A 314 31.28 -4.37 47.93
N GLN A 315 32.10 -3.35 47.85
CA GLN A 315 33.46 -3.35 48.36
C GLN A 315 33.54 -2.25 49.44
N ASP A 316 33.93 -2.74 50.59
CA ASP A 316 34.41 -1.96 51.75
C ASP A 316 35.57 -1.02 51.38
#